data_9bba865f8b552e738e91470690edb3b4
#
_entry.id   9bba865f8b552e738e91470690edb3b4
#
_cell.length_a   1.000
_cell.length_b   1.000
_cell.length_c   1.000
_cell.angle_alpha   90.00
_cell.angle_beta   90.00
_cell.angle_gamma   90.00
#
_symmetry.space_group_name_H-M   'P 1'
#
loop_
_entity.id
_entity.type
_entity.pdbx_description
1 polymer ?
#
loop_
_entity_poly.entity_id
_entity_poly.type
_entity_poly.pdbx_seq_one_letter_code
_entity_poly.pdbx_strand_id
1 'polypeptide(L)'
;HCQEVSFQEITDMLPISEKTVYRDIQILKRAGVLQIRYSKRQEAFVPASLNFTEPDWPENQTQRRYLEKIRRLCTLMVQIEEAEDPVAWYRERYPGLSDRTRQRDFKELGKVGYRIGYNPLHDPDRDWDPNYEPGWYCDFPTGAYDITF
;
A
#
# COMPACT_ATOMS: atom_id res chain seq x y z
N HIS A 1 18.16 -1.62 -11.18
CA HIS A 1 18.87 -0.65 -10.31
C HIS A 1 18.02 -0.44 -9.07
N CYS A 2 18.46 -0.99 -7.91
CA CYS A 2 17.86 -0.66 -6.63
C CYS A 2 18.21 0.80 -6.33
N GLN A 3 17.23 1.68 -6.29
CA GLN A 3 17.44 3.08 -5.91
C GLN A 3 17.76 3.14 -4.41
N GLU A 4 18.86 3.78 -4.09
CA GLU A 4 19.20 4.17 -2.73
C GLU A 4 18.40 5.42 -2.39
N VAL A 5 17.81 5.48 -1.20
CA VAL A 5 17.02 6.62 -0.74
C VAL A 5 17.61 7.16 0.54
N SER A 6 18.00 8.42 0.54
CA SER A 6 18.51 9.11 1.72
C SER A 6 17.37 9.60 2.63
N PHE A 7 17.69 9.88 3.89
CA PHE A 7 16.75 10.54 4.80
C PHE A 7 16.28 11.89 4.27
N GLN A 8 17.20 12.65 3.66
CA GLN A 8 16.90 13.95 3.11
C GLN A 8 15.86 13.87 2.01
N GLU A 9 16.03 12.94 1.06
CA GLU A 9 15.05 12.73 -0.02
C GLU A 9 13.67 12.38 0.53
N ILE A 10 13.57 11.51 1.56
CA ILE A 10 12.30 11.17 2.19
C ILE A 10 11.67 12.40 2.86
N THR A 11 12.45 13.19 3.60
CA THR A 11 11.93 14.37 4.30
C THR A 11 11.62 15.53 3.38
N ASP A 12 12.28 15.62 2.23
CA ASP A 12 11.96 16.60 1.19
C ASP A 12 10.65 16.26 0.46
N MET A 13 10.37 14.95 0.29
CA MET A 13 9.13 14.46 -0.31
C MET A 13 7.94 14.51 0.66
N LEU A 14 8.18 14.29 1.94
CA LEU A 14 7.15 14.18 2.97
C LEU A 14 7.41 15.21 4.07
N PRO A 15 6.43 16.03 4.47
CA PRO A 15 6.61 17.05 5.52
C PRO A 15 6.63 16.40 6.92
N ILE A 16 7.56 15.49 7.15
CA ILE A 16 7.73 14.72 8.39
C ILE A 16 9.18 14.78 8.89
N SER A 17 9.37 14.59 10.20
CA SER A 17 10.70 14.58 10.80
C SER A 17 11.42 13.27 10.56
N GLU A 18 12.76 13.27 10.55
CA GLU A 18 13.59 12.06 10.50
C GLU A 18 13.21 11.02 11.56
N LYS A 19 12.86 11.47 12.77
CA LYS A 19 12.38 10.58 13.83
C LYS A 19 11.11 9.85 13.44
N THR A 20 10.21 10.52 12.72
CA THR A 20 8.98 9.90 12.18
C THR A 20 9.31 8.90 11.11
N VAL A 21 10.19 9.24 10.16
CA VAL A 21 10.68 8.32 9.13
C VAL A 21 11.25 7.03 9.75
N TYR A 22 12.12 7.19 10.75
CA TYR A 22 12.71 6.05 11.46
C TYR A 22 11.65 5.14 12.08
N ARG A 23 10.69 5.74 12.79
CA ARG A 23 9.60 4.98 13.43
C ARG A 23 8.77 4.22 12.40
N ASP A 24 8.42 4.86 11.31
CA ASP A 24 7.55 4.29 10.29
C ASP A 24 8.26 3.16 9.53
N ILE A 25 9.55 3.32 9.24
CA ILE A 25 10.39 2.24 8.70
C ILE A 25 10.43 1.03 9.65
N GLN A 26 10.56 1.23 10.97
CA GLN A 26 10.53 0.12 11.91
C GLN A 26 9.17 -0.59 11.94
N ILE A 27 8.08 0.16 11.82
CA ILE A 27 6.72 -0.41 11.70
C ILE A 27 6.62 -1.29 10.45
N LEU A 28 7.04 -0.80 9.29
CA LEU A 28 7.01 -1.54 8.03
C LEU A 28 7.90 -2.79 8.06
N LYS A 29 9.08 -2.70 8.67
CA LYS A 29 9.98 -3.85 8.87
C LYS A 29 9.34 -4.91 9.75
N ARG A 30 8.77 -4.53 10.89
CA ARG A 30 8.07 -5.46 11.80
C ARG A 30 6.84 -6.09 11.14
N ALA A 31 6.13 -5.36 10.31
CA ALA A 31 5.04 -5.90 9.52
C ALA A 31 5.50 -6.85 8.39
N GLY A 32 6.81 -6.99 8.17
CA GLY A 32 7.38 -7.81 7.11
C GLY A 32 7.11 -7.28 5.70
N VAL A 33 6.86 -5.97 5.57
CA VAL A 33 6.54 -5.31 4.29
C VAL A 33 7.80 -4.77 3.63
N LEU A 34 8.72 -4.22 4.43
CA LEU A 34 9.89 -3.51 3.94
C LEU A 34 11.15 -4.17 4.46
N GLN A 35 12.02 -4.58 3.53
CA GLN A 35 13.34 -5.15 3.82
C GLN A 35 14.42 -4.18 3.38
N ILE A 36 14.71 -3.21 4.25
CA ILE A 36 15.78 -2.23 4.02
C ILE A 36 16.75 -2.20 5.19
N ARG A 37 17.98 -1.81 4.91
CA ARG A 37 19.00 -1.50 5.91
C ARG A 37 19.60 -0.12 5.65
N TYR A 38 20.00 0.56 6.71
CA TYR A 38 20.76 1.79 6.57
C TYR A 38 22.23 1.48 6.32
N SER A 39 22.79 1.98 5.23
CA SER A 39 24.20 1.89 4.89
C SER A 39 24.93 3.15 5.35
N LYS A 40 25.78 3.03 6.36
CA LYS A 40 26.59 4.15 6.84
C LYS A 40 27.56 4.67 5.77
N ARG A 41 28.00 3.80 4.85
CA ARG A 41 28.92 4.16 3.78
C ARG A 41 28.26 5.05 2.73
N GLN A 42 26.99 4.80 2.47
CA GLN A 42 26.19 5.49 1.44
C GLN A 42 25.32 6.59 2.04
N GLU A 43 25.26 6.66 3.39
CA GLU A 43 24.34 7.54 4.14
C GLU A 43 22.87 7.44 3.68
N ALA A 44 22.48 6.24 3.21
CA ALA A 44 21.19 5.98 2.59
C ALA A 44 20.60 4.63 3.04
N PHE A 45 19.28 4.51 2.87
CA PHE A 45 18.61 3.23 2.95
C PHE A 45 18.81 2.44 1.66
N VAL A 46 19.23 1.20 1.82
CA VAL A 46 19.44 0.26 0.71
C VAL A 46 18.50 -0.92 0.86
N PRO A 47 17.84 -1.35 -0.22
CA PRO A 47 17.01 -2.55 -0.20
C PRO A 47 17.83 -3.77 0.22
N ALA A 48 17.26 -4.59 1.12
CA ALA A 48 17.83 -5.89 1.47
C ALA A 48 17.11 -7.03 0.73
N SER A 49 15.81 -6.87 0.50
CA SER A 49 14.99 -7.80 -0.29
C SER A 49 13.71 -7.07 -0.71
N LEU A 50 13.15 -7.42 -1.87
CA LEU A 50 11.88 -6.89 -2.39
C LEU A 50 10.67 -7.76 -1.99
N ASN A 51 10.89 -8.89 -1.33
CA ASN A 51 9.82 -9.79 -0.97
C ASN A 51 9.28 -9.49 0.42
N PHE A 52 7.96 -9.66 0.59
CA PHE A 52 7.36 -9.73 1.90
C PHE A 52 7.99 -10.88 2.69
N THR A 53 8.37 -10.59 3.94
CA THR A 53 8.96 -11.59 4.86
C THR A 53 8.00 -11.93 5.98
N GLU A 54 8.39 -12.92 6.79
CA GLU A 54 7.68 -13.22 8.02
C GLU A 54 7.65 -12.00 8.94
N PRO A 55 6.45 -11.61 9.39
CA PRO A 55 6.32 -10.45 10.28
C PRO A 55 6.74 -10.80 11.72
N ASP A 56 7.26 -9.79 12.41
CA ASP A 56 7.55 -9.86 13.84
C ASP A 56 6.31 -9.43 14.64
N TRP A 57 5.42 -10.38 14.90
CA TRP A 57 4.18 -10.11 15.62
C TRP A 57 4.41 -9.89 17.12
N PRO A 58 4.03 -8.72 17.66
CA PRO A 58 4.10 -8.50 19.11
C PRO A 58 3.04 -9.32 19.85
N GLU A 59 3.29 -9.62 21.13
CA GLU A 59 2.32 -10.25 22.01
C GLU A 59 1.10 -9.35 22.27
N ASN A 60 1.31 -8.04 22.31
CA ASN A 60 0.23 -7.08 22.53
C ASN A 60 -0.74 -7.08 21.33
N GLN A 61 -1.99 -7.49 21.59
CA GLN A 61 -3.03 -7.64 20.58
C GLN A 61 -3.36 -6.35 19.80
N THR A 62 -3.30 -5.19 20.45
CA THR A 62 -3.58 -3.90 19.81
C THR A 62 -2.47 -3.54 18.81
N GLN A 63 -1.22 -3.73 19.20
CA GLN A 63 -0.08 -3.51 18.32
C GLN A 63 -0.07 -4.53 17.18
N ARG A 64 -0.38 -5.79 17.46
CA ARG A 64 -0.49 -6.83 16.45
C ARG A 64 -1.54 -6.49 15.38
N ARG A 65 -2.76 -6.14 15.78
CA ARG A 65 -3.83 -5.72 14.85
C ARG A 65 -3.44 -4.52 14.01
N TYR A 66 -2.69 -3.59 14.59
CA TYR A 66 -2.16 -2.45 13.86
C TYR A 66 -1.17 -2.88 12.77
N LEU A 67 -0.19 -3.74 13.09
CA LEU A 67 0.77 -4.26 12.13
C LEU A 67 0.11 -5.14 11.06
N GLU A 68 -0.88 -5.96 11.42
CA GLU A 68 -1.69 -6.75 10.49
C GLU A 68 -2.43 -5.84 9.48
N LYS A 69 -3.00 -4.72 9.97
CA LYS A 69 -3.62 -3.73 9.10
C LYS A 69 -2.60 -3.10 8.14
N ILE A 70 -1.45 -2.67 8.63
CA ILE A 70 -0.39 -2.07 7.80
C ILE A 70 0.05 -3.06 6.71
N ARG A 71 0.38 -4.30 7.09
CA ARG A 71 0.76 -5.33 6.13
C ARG A 71 -0.32 -5.55 5.07
N ARG A 72 -1.58 -5.64 5.47
CA ARG A 72 -2.71 -5.82 4.57
C ARG A 72 -2.87 -4.65 3.59
N LEU A 73 -2.80 -3.41 4.06
CA LEU A 73 -2.87 -2.23 3.19
C LEU A 73 -1.72 -2.20 2.17
N CYS A 74 -0.50 -2.49 2.60
CA CYS A 74 0.64 -2.55 1.68
C CYS A 74 0.50 -3.70 0.67
N THR A 75 -0.05 -4.86 1.07
CA THR A 75 -0.34 -5.96 0.15
C THR A 75 -1.38 -5.55 -0.89
N LEU A 76 -2.43 -4.84 -0.47
CA LEU A 76 -3.44 -4.29 -1.38
C LEU A 76 -2.82 -3.34 -2.40
N MET A 77 -1.99 -2.40 -1.97
CA MET A 77 -1.31 -1.45 -2.86
C MET A 77 -0.48 -2.12 -3.95
N VAL A 78 0.11 -3.28 -3.65
CA VAL A 78 1.04 -3.98 -4.57
C VAL A 78 0.32 -4.98 -5.48
N GLN A 79 -0.78 -5.58 -5.01
CA GLN A 79 -1.36 -6.76 -5.68
C GLN A 79 -2.78 -6.55 -6.21
N ILE A 80 -3.50 -5.53 -5.76
CA ILE A 80 -4.92 -5.40 -6.12
C ILE A 80 -5.13 -4.86 -7.54
N GLU A 81 -4.13 -4.19 -8.10
CA GLU A 81 -4.18 -3.63 -9.46
C GLU A 81 -4.43 -4.72 -10.53
N GLU A 82 -3.89 -5.91 -10.31
CA GLU A 82 -4.02 -7.03 -11.23
C GLU A 82 -5.33 -7.80 -11.06
N ALA A 83 -6.17 -7.42 -10.09
CA ALA A 83 -7.41 -8.14 -9.79
C ALA A 83 -8.55 -7.64 -10.68
N GLU A 84 -9.15 -8.51 -11.48
CA GLU A 84 -10.38 -8.21 -12.25
C GLU A 84 -11.56 -7.81 -11.34
N ASP A 85 -11.69 -8.47 -10.19
CA ASP A 85 -12.65 -8.13 -9.14
C ASP A 85 -11.93 -7.96 -7.80
N PRO A 86 -11.60 -6.72 -7.40
CA PRO A 86 -10.93 -6.42 -6.14
C PRO A 86 -11.69 -6.89 -4.89
N VAL A 87 -13.02 -6.96 -4.94
CA VAL A 87 -13.84 -7.44 -3.82
C VAL A 87 -13.73 -8.93 -3.66
N ALA A 88 -13.85 -9.69 -4.74
CA ALA A 88 -13.67 -11.13 -4.73
C ALA A 88 -12.25 -11.49 -4.30
N TRP A 89 -11.24 -10.83 -4.87
CA TRP A 89 -9.83 -11.00 -4.50
C TRP A 89 -9.59 -10.76 -3.00
N TYR A 90 -10.15 -9.68 -2.44
CA TYR A 90 -10.01 -9.38 -1.02
C TYR A 90 -10.63 -10.47 -0.14
N ARG A 91 -11.83 -10.95 -0.48
CA ARG A 91 -12.52 -12.00 0.27
C ARG A 91 -11.77 -13.33 0.25
N GLU A 92 -11.20 -13.68 -0.89
CA GLU A 92 -10.40 -14.89 -1.05
C GLU A 92 -9.10 -14.81 -0.24
N ARG A 93 -8.41 -13.67 -0.28
CA ARG A 93 -7.14 -13.44 0.41
C ARG A 93 -7.30 -13.32 1.92
N TYR A 94 -8.41 -12.77 2.37
CA TYR A 94 -8.69 -12.49 3.80
C TYR A 94 -10.07 -13.02 4.23
N PRO A 95 -10.30 -14.34 4.19
CA PRO A 95 -11.65 -14.92 4.42
C PRO A 95 -12.18 -14.69 5.83
N GLY A 96 -11.31 -14.38 6.81
CA GLY A 96 -11.69 -14.08 8.19
C GLY A 96 -12.10 -12.63 8.44
N LEU A 97 -12.03 -11.75 7.44
CA LEU A 97 -12.37 -10.33 7.59
C LEU A 97 -13.75 -10.01 7.03
N SER A 98 -14.46 -9.12 7.76
CA SER A 98 -15.78 -8.67 7.34
C SER A 98 -15.72 -7.68 6.16
N ASP A 99 -16.81 -7.57 5.40
CA ASP A 99 -16.96 -6.56 4.35
C ASP A 99 -16.83 -5.13 4.88
N ARG A 100 -17.23 -4.89 6.14
CA ARG A 100 -17.01 -3.58 6.79
C ARG A 100 -15.52 -3.27 6.95
N THR A 101 -14.69 -4.27 7.24
CA THR A 101 -13.23 -4.10 7.31
C THR A 101 -12.65 -3.82 5.93
N ARG A 102 -13.09 -4.55 4.90
CA ARG A 102 -12.70 -4.31 3.51
C ARG A 102 -13.03 -2.88 3.07
N GLN A 103 -14.27 -2.42 3.30
CA GLN A 103 -14.68 -1.07 2.95
C GLN A 103 -13.83 0.00 3.65
N ARG A 104 -13.45 -0.22 4.91
CA ARG A 104 -12.54 0.67 5.63
C ARG A 104 -11.15 0.68 5.01
N ASP A 105 -10.62 -0.48 4.66
CA ASP A 105 -9.31 -0.60 4.03
C ASP A 105 -9.30 0.11 2.67
N PHE A 106 -10.30 -0.08 1.83
CA PHE A 106 -10.43 0.63 0.55
C PHE A 106 -10.53 2.16 0.75
N LYS A 107 -11.27 2.59 1.77
CA LYS A 107 -11.35 4.01 2.12
C LYS A 107 -10.01 4.59 2.59
N GLU A 108 -9.23 3.83 3.37
CA GLU A 108 -7.88 4.26 3.79
C GLU A 108 -6.95 4.39 2.59
N LEU A 109 -6.97 3.44 1.67
CA LEU A 109 -6.21 3.51 0.42
C LEU A 109 -6.61 4.73 -0.42
N GLY A 110 -7.91 5.03 -0.50
CA GLY A 110 -8.41 6.21 -1.22
C GLY A 110 -7.87 7.54 -0.68
N LYS A 111 -7.55 7.63 0.62
CA LYS A 111 -6.95 8.83 1.21
C LYS A 111 -5.52 9.11 0.71
N VAL A 112 -4.81 8.08 0.27
CA VAL A 112 -3.45 8.19 -0.28
C VAL A 112 -3.41 8.05 -1.80
N GLY A 113 -4.59 8.15 -2.44
CA GLY A 113 -4.71 8.20 -3.90
C GLY A 113 -5.01 6.86 -4.58
N TYR A 114 -4.98 5.74 -3.85
CA TYR A 114 -5.36 4.42 -4.39
C TYR A 114 -6.86 4.25 -4.29
N ARG A 115 -7.59 4.59 -5.35
CA ARG A 115 -9.05 4.50 -5.38
C ARG A 115 -9.49 3.20 -6.01
N ILE A 116 -10.32 2.46 -5.31
CA ILE A 116 -10.97 1.24 -5.80
C ILE A 116 -12.46 1.54 -5.85
N GLY A 117 -13.02 1.51 -7.06
CA GLY A 117 -14.43 1.83 -7.30
C GLY A 117 -15.06 0.87 -8.28
N TYR A 118 -16.36 1.04 -8.48
CA TYR A 118 -17.16 0.27 -9.41
C TYR A 118 -17.95 1.19 -10.33
N ASN A 119 -17.79 1.03 -11.62
CA ASN A 119 -18.59 1.68 -12.64
C ASN A 119 -19.82 0.81 -12.93
N PRO A 120 -21.04 1.29 -12.76
CA PRO A 120 -22.24 0.53 -13.10
C PRO A 120 -22.29 0.23 -14.59
N LEU A 121 -23.02 -0.81 -14.98
CA LEU A 121 -23.19 -1.18 -16.39
C LEU A 121 -23.84 -0.05 -17.20
N HIS A 122 -24.63 0.79 -16.55
CA HIS A 122 -25.34 1.93 -17.13
C HIS A 122 -25.20 3.12 -16.19
N ASP A 123 -24.57 4.19 -16.66
CA ASP A 123 -24.44 5.46 -15.96
C ASP A 123 -24.92 6.59 -16.88
N PRO A 124 -26.15 7.11 -16.68
CA PRO A 124 -26.74 8.12 -17.57
C PRO A 124 -25.88 9.40 -17.71
N ASP A 125 -25.07 9.69 -16.70
CA ASP A 125 -24.19 10.85 -16.69
C ASP A 125 -22.89 10.63 -17.48
N ARG A 126 -22.57 9.38 -17.79
CA ARG A 126 -21.33 8.96 -18.46
C ARG A 126 -21.50 8.10 -19.71
N ASP A 127 -22.71 7.73 -20.07
CA ASP A 127 -23.02 6.90 -21.26
C ASP A 127 -22.54 7.52 -22.59
N TRP A 128 -22.23 8.81 -22.58
CA TRP A 128 -21.68 9.53 -23.71
C TRP A 128 -20.14 9.40 -23.82
N ASP A 129 -19.46 8.93 -22.77
CA ASP A 129 -18.00 8.80 -22.74
C ASP A 129 -17.55 7.48 -23.44
N PRO A 130 -16.91 7.54 -24.60
CA PRO A 130 -16.46 6.33 -25.31
C PRO A 130 -15.41 5.53 -24.56
N ASN A 131 -14.80 6.10 -23.51
CA ASN A 131 -13.83 5.43 -22.65
C ASN A 131 -14.44 4.90 -21.36
N TYR A 132 -15.78 4.98 -21.23
CA TYR A 132 -16.47 4.44 -20.06
C TYR A 132 -16.46 2.91 -20.11
N GLU A 133 -15.77 2.32 -19.15
CA GLU A 133 -15.74 0.88 -18.96
C GLU A 133 -16.53 0.51 -17.69
N PRO A 134 -17.64 -0.27 -17.81
CA PRO A 134 -18.33 -0.78 -16.64
C PRO A 134 -17.49 -1.83 -15.92
N GLY A 135 -17.61 -1.89 -14.60
CA GLY A 135 -16.90 -2.85 -13.77
C GLY A 135 -16.03 -2.23 -12.70
N TRP A 136 -15.20 -3.04 -12.10
CA TRP A 136 -14.26 -2.58 -11.09
C TRP A 136 -13.12 -1.80 -11.74
N TYR A 137 -12.71 -0.73 -11.09
CA TYR A 137 -11.52 0.03 -11.49
C TYR A 137 -10.65 0.33 -10.27
N CYS A 138 -9.36 0.46 -10.54
CA CYS A 138 -8.36 0.90 -9.58
C CYS A 138 -7.64 2.12 -10.14
N ASP A 139 -7.80 3.28 -9.51
CA ASP A 139 -7.01 4.47 -9.80
C ASP A 139 -5.81 4.54 -8.86
N PHE A 140 -4.65 4.81 -9.40
CA PHE A 140 -3.42 4.98 -8.65
C PHE A 140 -2.89 6.40 -8.79
N PRO A 141 -2.15 6.91 -7.79
CA PRO A 141 -1.53 8.22 -7.89
C PRO A 141 -0.59 8.26 -9.10
N THR A 142 -0.91 9.05 -10.10
CA THR A 142 -0.01 9.31 -11.23
C THR A 142 1.26 9.96 -10.71
N GLY A 143 2.41 9.32 -10.94
CA GLY A 143 3.72 9.77 -10.45
C GLY A 143 4.27 9.00 -9.25
N ALA A 144 3.47 8.13 -8.60
CA ALA A 144 3.98 7.24 -7.54
C ALA A 144 4.83 6.08 -8.09
N TYR A 145 4.84 5.85 -9.39
CA TYR A 145 5.41 4.66 -10.05
C TYR A 145 6.57 4.93 -11.01
N ASP A 146 7.12 6.14 -11.09
CA ASP A 146 8.47 6.30 -11.65
C ASP A 146 9.56 5.73 -10.73
N ILE A 147 9.16 5.13 -9.62
CA ILE A 147 10.01 4.25 -8.83
C ILE A 147 9.92 2.85 -9.45
N THR A 148 10.57 2.68 -10.59
CA THR A 148 10.88 1.36 -11.13
C THR A 148 11.80 0.66 -10.14
N PHE A 149 11.22 -0.27 -9.37
CA PHE A 149 11.97 -1.16 -8.49
C PHE A 149 12.84 -2.13 -9.29
#